data_ba73ee24e745758687ce7496a846ca4b
#
_entry.id   ba73ee24e745758687ce7496a846ca4b
#
_cell.length_a   1.000
_cell.length_b   1.000
_cell.length_c   1.000
_cell.angle_alpha   90.00
_cell.angle_beta   90.00
_cell.angle_gamma   90.00
#
_symmetry.space_group_name_H-M   'P 1'
#
loop_
_entity.id
_entity.type
_entity.pdbx_description
1 polymer ?
#
loop_
_entity_poly.entity_id
_entity_poly.type
_entity_poly.pdbx_seq_one_letter_code
_entity_poly.pdbx_strand_id
1 'polypeptide(L)'
;MPKAFPKEFREDVIRVYRDSDASMAQVAKDFGISPSCLKRWLSIDDRKSASPSPSGRAANGSEELREANKRIKLLEQENEVLRRAAAYLSQAHLPKMMYPLVRELAGDGIPVAVTCRVLNLARQPYYRWLANPVTAAELTAAYRANALFDAHRDDPEFGYRFLVDEAKEVGEPMAERTAWKLCSELGWWSAFGKKRGKNGKKPGPPVHDDLCAATDDKGRVRHEFTADAPNELWLGDITEHWTGEGKLYVCAIKDVYSNRIVGYSIDSRMKSRLAVAALDHAVARRGDVAGCVLHTDRGSQFRSRKFVHALNRHDMVGSMGRVGAAGDNAAMESFFSLLQKNALDRRTWNTREELRIAIVRWIERTYHRRRRQAGLGRLTPVEYELIMTPTATQAA
;
A
#
# COMPACT_ATOMS: atom_id res chain seq x y z
N MET A 1 28.93 36.36 -6.30
CA MET A 1 30.30 35.79 -6.31
C MET A 1 30.18 34.28 -6.43
N PRO A 2 30.97 33.62 -7.28
CA PRO A 2 30.96 32.16 -7.35
C PRO A 2 31.41 31.57 -6.02
N LYS A 3 30.66 30.59 -5.47
CA LYS A 3 31.03 29.89 -4.24
C LYS A 3 32.40 29.22 -4.39
N ALA A 4 33.29 29.42 -3.41
CA ALA A 4 34.58 28.75 -3.39
C ALA A 4 34.40 27.22 -3.31
N PHE A 5 35.20 26.49 -4.09
CA PHE A 5 35.17 25.01 -4.07
C PHE A 5 35.53 24.50 -2.66
N PRO A 6 34.85 23.43 -2.16
CA PRO A 6 35.15 22.81 -0.87
C PRO A 6 36.63 22.39 -0.76
N LYS A 7 37.15 22.35 0.48
CA LYS A 7 38.55 21.99 0.73
C LYS A 7 38.86 20.57 0.24
N GLU A 8 37.98 19.62 0.53
CA GLU A 8 38.09 18.21 0.11
C GLU A 8 38.13 18.07 -1.42
N PHE A 9 37.27 18.81 -2.14
CA PHE A 9 37.29 18.83 -3.61
C PHE A 9 38.63 19.31 -4.16
N ARG A 10 39.26 20.35 -3.55
CA ARG A 10 40.54 20.86 -3.98
C ARG A 10 41.69 19.87 -3.72
N GLU A 11 41.65 19.20 -2.58
CA GLU A 11 42.65 18.17 -2.20
C GLU A 11 42.55 16.94 -3.11
N ASP A 12 41.32 16.50 -3.47
CA ASP A 12 41.14 15.42 -4.43
C ASP A 12 41.65 15.77 -5.83
N VAL A 13 41.39 16.99 -6.29
CA VAL A 13 41.86 17.43 -7.62
C VAL A 13 43.39 17.50 -7.65
N ILE A 14 44.02 18.01 -6.59
CA ILE A 14 45.50 18.09 -6.46
C ILE A 14 46.08 16.67 -6.45
N ARG A 15 45.51 15.75 -5.69
CA ARG A 15 45.94 14.35 -5.59
C ARG A 15 45.87 13.66 -6.95
N VAL A 16 44.71 13.79 -7.65
CA VAL A 16 44.56 13.18 -8.98
C VAL A 16 45.56 13.76 -9.98
N TYR A 17 45.85 15.06 -9.95
CA TYR A 17 46.86 15.66 -10.80
C TYR A 17 48.27 15.12 -10.51
N ARG A 18 48.62 14.95 -9.23
CA ARG A 18 49.94 14.43 -8.84
C ARG A 18 50.13 12.95 -9.09
N ASP A 19 49.04 12.18 -9.01
CA ASP A 19 49.05 10.73 -9.15
C ASP A 19 48.74 10.25 -10.57
N SER A 20 48.42 11.16 -11.52
CA SER A 20 48.14 10.83 -12.94
C SER A 20 49.16 11.52 -13.86
N ASP A 21 49.43 10.89 -15.00
CA ASP A 21 50.25 11.50 -16.08
C ASP A 21 49.40 12.41 -17.01
N ALA A 22 48.19 12.74 -16.63
CA ALA A 22 47.30 13.60 -17.41
C ALA A 22 47.79 15.06 -17.37
N SER A 23 47.70 15.75 -18.53
CA SER A 23 48.04 17.16 -18.57
C SER A 23 47.16 18.01 -17.68
N MET A 24 47.71 19.14 -17.17
CA MET A 24 46.94 20.09 -16.34
C MET A 24 45.63 20.54 -17.01
N ALA A 25 45.62 20.69 -18.34
CA ALA A 25 44.47 21.05 -19.13
C ALA A 25 43.40 19.93 -19.13
N GLN A 26 43.86 18.68 -19.22
CA GLN A 26 42.99 17.51 -19.19
C GLN A 26 42.34 17.32 -17.82
N VAL A 27 43.16 17.38 -16.75
CA VAL A 27 42.62 17.28 -15.37
C VAL A 27 41.66 18.43 -15.06
N ALA A 28 42.01 19.66 -15.47
CA ALA A 28 41.14 20.80 -15.28
C ALA A 28 39.77 20.62 -16.03
N LYS A 29 39.81 20.08 -17.24
CA LYS A 29 38.61 19.78 -18.03
C LYS A 29 37.75 18.66 -17.37
N ASP A 30 38.39 17.60 -16.90
CA ASP A 30 37.74 16.46 -16.27
C ASP A 30 37.03 16.85 -14.96
N PHE A 31 37.62 17.85 -14.23
CA PHE A 31 37.03 18.36 -13.00
C PHE A 31 36.13 19.60 -13.20
N GLY A 32 35.93 20.06 -14.43
CA GLY A 32 35.11 21.23 -14.75
C GLY A 32 35.59 22.52 -14.12
N ILE A 33 36.94 22.68 -14.00
CA ILE A 33 37.61 23.85 -13.48
C ILE A 33 38.55 24.46 -14.53
N SER A 34 38.93 25.73 -14.38
CA SER A 34 39.91 26.31 -15.26
C SER A 34 41.33 25.84 -14.94
N PRO A 35 42.22 25.66 -15.93
CA PRO A 35 43.62 25.31 -15.70
C PRO A 35 44.36 26.29 -14.75
N SER A 36 43.99 27.56 -14.79
CA SER A 36 44.53 28.58 -13.87
C SER A 36 44.11 28.35 -12.42
N CYS A 37 42.90 27.81 -12.20
CA CYS A 37 42.42 27.43 -10.87
C CYS A 37 43.22 26.28 -10.28
N LEU A 38 43.48 25.22 -11.06
CA LEU A 38 44.28 24.08 -10.68
C LEU A 38 45.73 24.50 -10.41
N LYS A 39 46.32 25.32 -11.29
CA LYS A 39 47.68 25.88 -11.11
C LYS A 39 47.83 26.65 -9.78
N ARG A 40 46.82 27.46 -9.45
CA ARG A 40 46.82 28.20 -8.17
C ARG A 40 46.70 27.26 -6.97
N TRP A 41 45.92 26.21 -7.03
CA TRP A 41 45.79 25.25 -5.95
C TRP A 41 47.10 24.46 -5.75
N LEU A 42 47.76 24.02 -6.81
CA LEU A 42 49.06 23.35 -6.76
C LEU A 42 50.12 24.26 -6.15
N SER A 43 50.19 25.54 -6.56
CA SER A 43 51.19 26.47 -5.99
C SER A 43 50.98 26.76 -4.50
N ILE A 44 49.72 26.69 -4.01
CA ILE A 44 49.43 26.83 -2.58
C ILE A 44 49.84 25.57 -1.81
N ASP A 45 49.61 24.39 -2.39
CA ASP A 45 49.96 23.11 -1.80
C ASP A 45 51.47 22.87 -1.79
N ASP A 46 52.19 23.23 -2.87
CA ASP A 46 53.66 23.18 -2.94
C ASP A 46 54.34 24.09 -1.91
N ARG A 47 53.77 25.28 -1.62
CA ARG A 47 54.26 26.15 -0.55
C ARG A 47 54.08 25.57 0.85
N LYS A 48 53.10 24.68 1.04
CA LYS A 48 52.91 23.97 2.32
C LYS A 48 53.83 22.78 2.49
N SER A 49 54.37 22.25 1.38
CA SER A 49 55.24 21.06 1.34
C SER A 49 56.73 21.34 1.19
N ALA A 50 57.16 22.61 1.05
CA ALA A 50 58.54 22.98 0.82
C ALA A 50 59.34 22.98 2.12
N SER A 51 60.11 21.93 2.34
CA SER A 51 61.35 21.91 3.13
C SER A 51 62.53 21.48 2.23
N PRO A 52 63.76 22.02 2.39
CA PRO A 52 64.76 21.91 1.37
C PRO A 52 65.66 20.67 1.52
N SER A 53 66.09 20.08 0.38
CA SER A 53 67.26 19.18 0.38
C SER A 53 67.84 18.92 -1.00
N PRO A 54 69.09 18.48 -1.10
CA PRO A 54 69.92 18.63 -2.28
C PRO A 54 70.16 17.32 -3.08
N SER A 55 70.33 17.52 -4.36
CA SER A 55 71.22 16.83 -5.36
C SER A 55 71.21 15.29 -5.51
N GLY A 56 70.89 14.76 -6.65
CA GLY A 56 71.85 14.33 -7.66
C GLY A 56 71.75 12.87 -8.13
N ARG A 57 71.31 12.63 -9.37
CA ARG A 57 71.70 11.55 -10.28
C ARG A 57 71.63 10.07 -9.82
N ALA A 58 70.46 9.44 -10.01
CA ALA A 58 70.34 8.06 -10.50
C ALA A 58 68.91 7.93 -11.13
N ALA A 59 68.71 8.54 -12.32
CA ALA A 59 67.38 9.04 -12.63
C ALA A 59 66.47 8.09 -13.43
N ASN A 60 66.90 7.17 -14.27
CA ASN A 60 65.96 6.51 -15.21
C ASN A 60 65.31 5.23 -14.67
N GLY A 61 65.98 4.36 -13.96
CA GLY A 61 65.33 3.14 -13.39
C GLY A 61 64.41 3.41 -12.19
N SER A 62 64.64 4.54 -11.48
CA SER A 62 63.82 4.99 -10.34
C SER A 62 62.47 5.62 -10.78
N GLU A 63 62.45 6.23 -11.98
CA GLU A 63 61.27 6.92 -12.51
C GLU A 63 60.26 5.93 -13.11
N GLU A 64 60.74 4.96 -13.87
CA GLU A 64 59.92 3.84 -14.40
C GLU A 64 59.33 3.00 -13.26
N LEU A 65 60.07 2.72 -12.20
CA LEU A 65 59.57 2.00 -11.05
C LEU A 65 58.52 2.80 -10.28
N ARG A 66 58.67 4.12 -10.18
CA ARG A 66 57.69 5.02 -9.57
C ARG A 66 56.41 5.08 -10.38
N GLU A 67 56.49 5.13 -11.72
CA GLU A 67 55.34 5.10 -12.62
C GLU A 67 54.62 3.75 -12.57
N ALA A 68 55.36 2.64 -12.57
CA ALA A 68 54.81 1.30 -12.43
C ALA A 68 54.06 1.15 -11.08
N ASN A 69 54.63 1.60 -9.97
CA ASN A 69 53.98 1.56 -8.67
C ASN A 69 52.73 2.46 -8.58
N LYS A 70 52.75 3.64 -9.23
CA LYS A 70 51.55 4.49 -9.33
C LYS A 70 50.46 3.80 -10.10
N ARG A 71 50.78 3.12 -11.21
CA ARG A 71 49.84 2.39 -12.03
C ARG A 71 49.27 1.16 -11.32
N ILE A 72 50.10 0.41 -10.60
CA ILE A 72 49.67 -0.72 -9.75
C ILE A 72 48.66 -0.23 -8.70
N LYS A 73 49.00 0.83 -7.97
CA LYS A 73 48.11 1.39 -6.95
C LYS A 73 46.77 1.85 -7.53
N LEU A 74 46.77 2.46 -8.72
CA LEU A 74 45.56 2.88 -9.38
C LEU A 74 44.68 1.67 -9.80
N LEU A 75 45.30 0.62 -10.37
CA LEU A 75 44.62 -0.60 -10.75
C LEU A 75 44.06 -1.36 -9.55
N GLU A 76 44.76 -1.39 -8.45
CA GLU A 76 44.27 -1.97 -7.19
C GLU A 76 43.03 -1.23 -6.67
N GLN A 77 43.03 0.10 -6.73
CA GLN A 77 41.89 0.91 -6.36
C GLN A 77 40.70 0.67 -7.31
N GLU A 78 40.94 0.62 -8.61
CA GLU A 78 39.90 0.32 -9.61
C GLU A 78 39.32 -1.08 -9.41
N ASN A 79 40.14 -2.09 -9.14
CA ASN A 79 39.67 -3.45 -8.84
C ASN A 79 38.84 -3.51 -7.55
N GLU A 80 39.22 -2.81 -6.50
CA GLU A 80 38.43 -2.76 -5.27
C GLU A 80 37.09 -2.08 -5.48
N VAL A 81 37.06 -0.98 -6.24
CA VAL A 81 35.79 -0.35 -6.64
C VAL A 81 34.89 -1.33 -7.40
N LEU A 82 35.44 -2.04 -8.39
CA LEU A 82 34.68 -3.01 -9.19
C LEU A 82 34.17 -4.17 -8.35
N ARG A 83 34.97 -4.69 -7.43
CA ARG A 83 34.58 -5.78 -6.52
C ARG A 83 33.40 -5.39 -5.65
N ARG A 84 33.45 -4.21 -5.01
CA ARG A 84 32.37 -3.72 -4.16
C ARG A 84 31.16 -3.29 -4.97
N ALA A 85 31.36 -2.70 -6.14
CA ALA A 85 30.28 -2.34 -7.04
C ALA A 85 29.46 -3.55 -7.51
N ALA A 86 30.11 -4.70 -7.75
CA ALA A 86 29.42 -5.92 -8.15
C ALA A 86 28.37 -6.36 -7.11
N ALA A 87 28.65 -6.21 -5.81
CA ALA A 87 27.72 -6.49 -4.73
C ALA A 87 26.56 -5.47 -4.68
N TYR A 88 26.80 -4.21 -5.01
CA TYR A 88 25.79 -3.15 -5.06
C TYR A 88 24.91 -3.20 -6.31
N LEU A 89 25.46 -3.57 -7.46
CA LEU A 89 24.75 -3.59 -8.74
C LEU A 89 23.59 -4.61 -8.79
N SER A 90 23.63 -5.62 -7.95
CA SER A 90 22.51 -6.54 -7.78
C SER A 90 21.26 -5.90 -7.15
N GLN A 91 21.41 -4.73 -6.53
CA GLN A 91 20.35 -4.06 -5.76
C GLN A 91 20.03 -2.63 -6.25
N ALA A 92 20.90 -2.00 -7.06
CA ALA A 92 20.80 -0.58 -7.39
C ALA A 92 20.81 -0.31 -8.89
N HIS A 93 19.66 0.17 -9.42
CA HIS A 93 19.53 0.56 -10.83
C HIS A 93 19.68 2.07 -11.09
N LEU A 94 19.80 2.90 -10.05
CA LEU A 94 19.87 4.35 -10.17
C LEU A 94 21.25 4.88 -9.71
N PRO A 95 21.87 5.85 -10.44
CA PRO A 95 23.15 6.42 -10.08
C PRO A 95 23.22 6.91 -8.62
N LYS A 96 22.13 7.47 -8.11
CA LYS A 96 22.03 7.99 -6.73
C LYS A 96 22.17 6.88 -5.67
N MET A 97 21.77 5.66 -5.97
CA MET A 97 21.90 4.52 -5.05
C MET A 97 23.35 4.06 -4.90
N MET A 98 24.24 4.48 -5.81
CA MET A 98 25.68 4.21 -5.74
C MET A 98 26.47 5.21 -4.89
N TYR A 99 25.89 6.37 -4.52
CA TYR A 99 26.60 7.39 -3.73
C TYR A 99 27.01 6.93 -2.34
N PRO A 100 26.24 6.10 -1.60
CA PRO A 100 26.70 5.51 -0.35
C PRO A 100 27.99 4.70 -0.52
N LEU A 101 28.12 3.91 -1.59
CA LEU A 101 29.32 3.17 -1.93
C LEU A 101 30.51 4.12 -2.22
N VAL A 102 30.27 5.21 -2.97
CA VAL A 102 31.31 6.21 -3.22
C VAL A 102 31.83 6.82 -1.92
N ARG A 103 30.94 7.09 -0.96
CA ARG A 103 31.29 7.61 0.37
C ARG A 103 32.09 6.61 1.20
N GLU A 104 31.69 5.35 1.19
CA GLU A 104 32.36 4.25 1.90
C GLU A 104 33.78 4.06 1.38
N LEU A 105 33.95 3.95 0.06
CA LEU A 105 35.25 3.80 -0.59
C LEU A 105 36.15 5.01 -0.37
N ALA A 106 35.58 6.22 -0.31
CA ALA A 106 36.34 7.42 0.04
C ALA A 106 36.85 7.38 1.50
N GLY A 107 36.07 6.84 2.44
CA GLY A 107 36.49 6.57 3.83
C GLY A 107 37.64 5.58 3.91
N ASP A 108 37.67 4.59 3.02
CA ASP A 108 38.75 3.60 2.91
C ASP A 108 39.99 4.14 2.14
N GLY A 109 40.00 5.42 1.79
CA GLY A 109 41.17 6.09 1.17
C GLY A 109 41.21 6.00 -0.36
N ILE A 110 40.15 5.49 -1.02
CA ILE A 110 40.06 5.50 -2.48
C ILE A 110 39.55 6.87 -2.93
N PRO A 111 40.23 7.58 -3.83
CA PRO A 111 39.81 8.91 -4.27
C PRO A 111 38.43 8.86 -4.94
N VAL A 112 37.54 9.80 -4.56
CA VAL A 112 36.19 9.94 -5.15
C VAL A 112 36.24 10.03 -6.68
N ALA A 113 37.29 10.65 -7.23
CA ALA A 113 37.48 10.77 -8.67
C ALA A 113 37.68 9.40 -9.35
N VAL A 114 38.41 8.49 -8.73
CA VAL A 114 38.64 7.12 -9.23
C VAL A 114 37.30 6.35 -9.20
N THR A 115 36.64 6.35 -8.06
CA THR A 115 35.35 5.67 -7.87
C THR A 115 34.30 6.16 -8.86
N CYS A 116 34.13 7.48 -8.98
CA CYS A 116 33.16 8.05 -9.90
C CYS A 116 33.49 7.76 -11.36
N ARG A 117 34.77 7.72 -11.74
CA ARG A 117 35.19 7.34 -13.11
C ARG A 117 34.84 5.88 -13.41
N VAL A 118 35.20 4.96 -12.53
CA VAL A 118 34.94 3.52 -12.67
C VAL A 118 33.45 3.22 -12.76
N LEU A 119 32.64 3.89 -11.92
CA LEU A 119 31.19 3.71 -11.87
C LEU A 119 30.43 4.56 -12.90
N ASN A 120 31.13 5.30 -13.75
CA ASN A 120 30.56 6.24 -14.75
C ASN A 120 29.56 7.23 -14.11
N LEU A 121 29.93 7.78 -12.94
CA LEU A 121 29.12 8.75 -12.19
C LEU A 121 29.69 10.15 -12.32
N ALA A 122 28.81 11.14 -12.44
CA ALA A 122 29.22 12.54 -12.35
C ALA A 122 29.53 12.92 -10.89
N ARG A 123 30.68 13.57 -10.66
CA ARG A 123 31.16 13.93 -9.31
C ARG A 123 30.34 15.04 -8.66
N GLN A 124 29.93 16.04 -9.43
CA GLN A 124 29.18 17.19 -8.90
C GLN A 124 27.83 16.79 -8.27
N PRO A 125 27.01 15.90 -8.84
CA PRO A 125 25.83 15.37 -8.19
C PRO A 125 26.15 14.60 -6.91
N TYR A 126 27.27 13.86 -6.86
CA TYR A 126 27.69 13.17 -5.64
C TYR A 126 28.00 14.16 -4.49
N TYR A 127 28.78 15.21 -4.72
CA TYR A 127 29.06 16.19 -3.68
C TYR A 127 27.82 16.99 -3.25
N ARG A 128 26.87 17.21 -4.17
CA ARG A 128 25.58 17.79 -3.82
C ARG A 128 24.77 16.87 -2.93
N TRP A 129 24.76 15.57 -3.24
CA TRP A 129 24.13 14.55 -2.39
C TRP A 129 24.84 14.46 -1.03
N LEU A 130 26.15 14.50 -0.98
CA LEU A 130 26.91 14.44 0.28
C LEU A 130 26.56 15.61 1.22
N ALA A 131 26.32 16.79 0.65
CA ALA A 131 25.89 17.97 1.42
C ALA A 131 24.43 17.87 1.91
N ASN A 132 23.57 17.18 1.17
CA ASN A 132 22.15 16.97 1.52
C ASN A 132 21.67 15.60 1.03
N PRO A 133 21.93 14.54 1.81
CA PRO A 133 21.63 13.14 1.42
C PRO A 133 20.14 12.87 1.24
N VAL A 134 19.29 13.53 2.03
CA VAL A 134 17.84 13.41 1.98
C VAL A 134 17.24 14.79 1.70
N THR A 135 16.60 14.94 0.57
CA THR A 135 15.91 16.18 0.22
C THR A 135 14.53 16.25 0.88
N ALA A 136 14.01 17.46 1.09
CA ALA A 136 12.65 17.65 1.60
C ALA A 136 11.59 16.94 0.73
N ALA A 137 11.79 16.93 -0.59
CA ALA A 137 10.90 16.22 -1.52
C ALA A 137 10.90 14.70 -1.31
N GLU A 138 12.07 14.10 -1.05
CA GLU A 138 12.17 12.66 -0.76
C GLU A 138 11.56 12.32 0.59
N LEU A 139 11.76 13.17 1.59
CA LEU A 139 11.12 13.00 2.89
C LEU A 139 9.59 13.05 2.77
N THR A 140 9.07 14.04 2.06
CA THR A 140 7.63 14.13 1.78
C THR A 140 7.11 12.91 1.00
N ALA A 141 7.85 12.44 0.00
CA ALA A 141 7.48 11.23 -0.74
C ALA A 141 7.46 9.99 0.16
N ALA A 142 8.40 9.87 1.10
CA ALA A 142 8.44 8.77 2.06
C ALA A 142 7.25 8.79 3.04
N TYR A 143 6.88 9.95 3.59
CA TYR A 143 5.69 10.07 4.44
C TYR A 143 4.41 9.72 3.68
N ARG A 144 4.26 10.21 2.45
CA ARG A 144 3.13 9.86 1.58
C ARG A 144 3.07 8.37 1.27
N ALA A 145 4.22 7.75 0.96
CA ALA A 145 4.28 6.30 0.75
C ALA A 145 3.89 5.53 2.00
N ASN A 146 4.36 5.92 3.19
CA ASN A 146 3.98 5.29 4.44
C ASN A 146 2.47 5.41 4.71
N ALA A 147 1.87 6.58 4.52
CA ALA A 147 0.44 6.78 4.69
C ALA A 147 -0.39 5.88 3.74
N LEU A 148 0.02 5.79 2.46
CA LEU A 148 -0.61 4.89 1.50
C LEU A 148 -0.42 3.41 1.87
N PHE A 149 0.76 3.04 2.37
CA PHE A 149 1.05 1.67 2.81
C PHE A 149 0.19 1.25 4.01
N ASP A 150 0.10 2.10 5.02
CA ASP A 150 -0.69 1.81 6.21
C ASP A 150 -2.17 1.65 5.87
N ALA A 151 -2.71 2.52 5.01
CA ALA A 151 -4.08 2.42 4.53
C ALA A 151 -4.30 1.14 3.68
N HIS A 152 -3.36 0.78 2.80
CA HIS A 152 -3.44 -0.44 1.99
C HIS A 152 -3.30 -1.72 2.83
N ARG A 153 -2.46 -1.70 3.85
CA ARG A 153 -2.32 -2.82 4.80
C ARG A 153 -3.60 -3.04 5.59
N ASP A 154 -4.27 -1.97 5.99
CA ASP A 154 -5.52 -2.04 6.75
C ASP A 154 -6.69 -2.51 5.88
N ASP A 155 -6.77 -2.08 4.62
CA ASP A 155 -7.75 -2.55 3.63
C ASP A 155 -7.09 -2.82 2.25
N PRO A 156 -6.63 -4.05 1.98
CA PRO A 156 -5.95 -4.41 0.74
C PRO A 156 -6.81 -4.29 -0.53
N GLU A 157 -8.11 -4.11 -0.40
CA GLU A 157 -9.00 -3.92 -1.55
C GLU A 157 -9.11 -2.47 -2.00
N PHE A 158 -8.63 -1.52 -1.19
CA PHE A 158 -8.61 -0.13 -1.60
C PHE A 158 -7.66 0.08 -2.78
N GLY A 159 -8.19 0.62 -3.86
CA GLY A 159 -7.38 1.16 -4.95
C GLY A 159 -6.84 2.53 -4.59
N TYR A 160 -5.83 3.00 -5.34
CA TYR A 160 -5.12 4.26 -5.06
C TYR A 160 -6.03 5.48 -4.82
N ARG A 161 -7.24 5.53 -5.41
CA ARG A 161 -8.18 6.63 -5.19
C ARG A 161 -8.70 6.71 -3.77
N PHE A 162 -9.02 5.57 -3.17
CA PHE A 162 -9.44 5.51 -1.77
C PHE A 162 -8.25 5.69 -0.82
N LEU A 163 -7.08 5.15 -1.19
CA LEU A 163 -5.85 5.34 -0.42
C LEU A 163 -5.46 6.82 -0.31
N VAL A 164 -5.75 7.65 -1.34
CA VAL A 164 -5.56 9.11 -1.28
C VAL A 164 -6.44 9.76 -0.22
N ASP A 165 -7.71 9.34 -0.14
CA ASP A 165 -8.65 9.88 0.84
C ASP A 165 -8.18 9.53 2.27
N GLU A 166 -7.75 8.28 2.49
CA GLU A 166 -7.20 7.85 3.78
C GLU A 166 -5.89 8.59 4.14
N ALA A 167 -4.97 8.75 3.18
CA ALA A 167 -3.73 9.49 3.39
C ALA A 167 -3.97 10.96 3.74
N LYS A 168 -4.98 11.59 3.13
CA LYS A 168 -5.39 12.95 3.44
C LYS A 168 -5.87 13.10 4.88
N GLU A 169 -6.60 12.11 5.42
CA GLU A 169 -7.10 12.14 6.81
C GLU A 169 -5.98 12.06 7.85
N VAL A 170 -4.88 11.39 7.53
CA VAL A 170 -3.70 11.36 8.41
C VAL A 170 -2.72 12.50 8.19
N GLY A 171 -3.10 13.51 7.40
CA GLY A 171 -2.31 14.74 7.18
C GLY A 171 -1.32 14.68 6.02
N GLU A 172 -1.39 13.67 5.15
CA GLU A 172 -0.52 13.53 3.97
C GLU A 172 -1.29 13.72 2.65
N PRO A 173 -1.76 14.94 2.35
CA PRO A 173 -2.50 15.20 1.13
C PRO A 173 -1.63 15.05 -0.10
N MET A 174 -2.19 14.44 -1.16
CA MET A 174 -1.52 14.30 -2.45
C MET A 174 -2.52 14.21 -3.60
N ALA A 175 -2.06 14.47 -4.82
CA ALA A 175 -2.86 14.24 -6.02
C ALA A 175 -3.02 12.74 -6.31
N GLU A 176 -4.16 12.31 -6.86
CA GLU A 176 -4.41 10.91 -7.25
C GLU A 176 -3.32 10.35 -8.17
N ARG A 177 -2.77 11.16 -9.07
CA ARG A 177 -1.66 10.76 -9.95
C ARG A 177 -0.38 10.42 -9.18
N THR A 178 -0.10 11.16 -8.10
CA THR A 178 1.06 10.89 -7.22
C THR A 178 0.88 9.56 -6.49
N ALA A 179 -0.31 9.33 -5.93
CA ALA A 179 -0.63 8.07 -5.28
C ALA A 179 -0.59 6.89 -6.25
N TRP A 180 -1.14 7.04 -7.46
CA TRP A 180 -1.05 6.01 -8.50
C TRP A 180 0.39 5.65 -8.83
N LYS A 181 1.27 6.65 -8.97
CA LYS A 181 2.69 6.46 -9.24
C LYS A 181 3.36 5.68 -8.11
N LEU A 182 3.18 6.11 -6.85
CA LEU A 182 3.75 5.45 -5.68
C LEU A 182 3.24 4.02 -5.53
N CYS A 183 1.94 3.78 -5.66
CA CYS A 183 1.36 2.44 -5.60
C CYS A 183 1.88 1.54 -6.73
N SER A 184 2.06 2.08 -7.94
CA SER A 184 2.61 1.34 -9.08
C SER A 184 4.07 0.95 -8.89
N GLU A 185 4.91 1.89 -8.42
CA GLU A 185 6.33 1.66 -8.16
C GLU A 185 6.56 0.65 -7.03
N LEU A 186 5.68 0.63 -6.02
CA LEU A 186 5.79 -0.23 -4.85
C LEU A 186 4.95 -1.51 -4.96
N GLY A 187 4.21 -1.70 -6.06
CA GLY A 187 3.43 -2.90 -6.32
C GLY A 187 2.19 -3.06 -5.46
N TRP A 188 1.63 -1.97 -4.95
CA TRP A 188 0.42 -1.99 -4.12
C TRP A 188 -0.83 -1.87 -4.98
N TRP A 189 -1.35 -3.02 -5.36
CA TRP A 189 -2.56 -3.13 -6.18
C TRP A 189 -3.72 -3.60 -5.34
N SER A 190 -4.91 -3.11 -5.67
CA SER A 190 -6.15 -3.61 -5.07
C SER A 190 -6.29 -5.13 -5.25
N ALA A 191 -6.53 -5.84 -4.15
CA ALA A 191 -6.63 -7.30 -4.14
C ALA A 191 -8.01 -7.76 -4.64
N PHE A 192 -8.13 -8.08 -5.93
CA PHE A 192 -9.33 -8.72 -6.49
C PHE A 192 -9.16 -10.25 -6.54
N GLY A 193 -9.99 -10.97 -5.76
CA GLY A 193 -10.03 -12.43 -5.80
C GLY A 193 -10.81 -12.97 -7.01
N LYS A 194 -10.35 -14.08 -7.59
CA LYS A 194 -11.14 -14.82 -8.58
C LYS A 194 -12.34 -15.48 -7.89
N LYS A 195 -13.56 -15.33 -8.46
CA LYS A 195 -14.75 -16.05 -8.01
C LYS A 195 -14.54 -17.56 -8.18
N ARG A 196 -14.64 -18.34 -7.09
CA ARG A 196 -14.71 -19.80 -7.15
C ARG A 196 -16.16 -20.22 -7.40
N GLY A 197 -16.39 -21.12 -8.39
CA GLY A 197 -17.71 -21.68 -8.64
C GLY A 197 -18.22 -22.45 -7.41
N LYS A 198 -19.48 -22.23 -7.02
CA LYS A 198 -20.14 -22.96 -5.93
C LYS A 198 -20.74 -24.25 -6.46
N ASN A 199 -20.21 -25.40 -6.06
CA ASN A 199 -20.92 -26.68 -6.14
C ASN A 199 -21.75 -26.84 -4.86
N GLY A 200 -23.01 -26.41 -4.86
CA GLY A 200 -23.90 -26.46 -3.71
C GLY A 200 -25.07 -27.47 -3.91
N LYS A 201 -25.57 -28.01 -2.79
CA LYS A 201 -26.84 -28.79 -2.79
C LYS A 201 -28.01 -27.92 -3.31
N LYS A 202 -28.92 -28.52 -4.11
CA LYS A 202 -30.08 -27.82 -4.59
C LYS A 202 -30.90 -27.26 -3.40
N PRO A 203 -31.23 -25.95 -3.40
CA PRO A 203 -32.06 -25.39 -2.35
C PRO A 203 -33.47 -25.94 -2.43
N GLY A 204 -34.20 -25.94 -1.30
CA GLY A 204 -35.60 -26.37 -1.28
C GLY A 204 -36.57 -25.30 -1.77
N PRO A 205 -37.91 -25.57 -1.74
CA PRO A 205 -38.91 -24.62 -2.20
C PRO A 205 -38.86 -23.30 -1.38
N PRO A 206 -39.27 -22.15 -2.00
CA PRO A 206 -39.34 -20.89 -1.27
C PRO A 206 -40.47 -20.93 -0.25
N VAL A 207 -40.35 -20.13 0.81
CA VAL A 207 -41.41 -19.88 1.80
C VAL A 207 -41.93 -18.44 1.73
N HIS A 208 -41.29 -17.61 0.92
CA HIS A 208 -41.68 -16.24 0.60
C HIS A 208 -41.51 -15.99 -0.90
N ASP A 209 -42.31 -15.06 -1.43
CA ASP A 209 -42.19 -14.59 -2.81
C ASP A 209 -40.89 -13.79 -3.02
N ASP A 210 -40.49 -13.63 -4.26
CA ASP A 210 -39.32 -12.85 -4.65
C ASP A 210 -39.73 -11.40 -4.92
N LEU A 211 -39.62 -10.56 -3.91
CA LEU A 211 -40.02 -9.15 -3.98
C LEU A 211 -38.93 -8.23 -4.59
N CYS A 212 -37.72 -8.75 -4.81
CA CYS A 212 -36.64 -8.00 -5.40
C CYS A 212 -36.43 -8.30 -6.89
N ALA A 213 -37.27 -9.16 -7.48
CA ALA A 213 -37.23 -9.50 -8.88
C ALA A 213 -37.84 -8.39 -9.75
N ALA A 214 -37.08 -7.81 -10.66
CA ALA A 214 -37.53 -6.93 -11.72
C ALA A 214 -37.34 -7.59 -13.09
N THR A 215 -38.23 -7.33 -14.05
CA THR A 215 -38.08 -7.84 -15.41
C THR A 215 -37.61 -6.71 -16.32
N ASP A 216 -36.47 -6.92 -17.00
CA ASP A 216 -35.98 -5.95 -17.98
C ASP A 216 -36.81 -5.92 -19.27
N ASP A 217 -36.60 -4.93 -20.12
CA ASP A 217 -37.28 -4.74 -21.40
C ASP A 217 -37.18 -5.95 -22.36
N LYS A 218 -36.23 -6.85 -22.08
CA LYS A 218 -35.98 -8.10 -22.84
C LYS A 218 -36.58 -9.32 -22.18
N GLY A 219 -37.42 -9.16 -21.17
CA GLY A 219 -38.07 -10.26 -20.44
C GLY A 219 -37.16 -11.05 -19.51
N ARG A 220 -35.95 -10.54 -19.20
CA ARG A 220 -35.00 -11.19 -18.30
C ARG A 220 -35.22 -10.72 -16.87
N VAL A 221 -35.35 -11.67 -15.95
CA VAL A 221 -35.45 -11.37 -14.53
C VAL A 221 -34.09 -10.94 -13.98
N ARG A 222 -34.06 -9.77 -13.39
CA ARG A 222 -32.93 -9.22 -12.63
C ARG A 222 -33.36 -8.92 -11.21
N HIS A 223 -32.45 -8.92 -10.27
CA HIS A 223 -32.71 -8.45 -8.92
C HIS A 223 -32.21 -7.01 -8.78
N GLU A 224 -33.09 -6.16 -8.31
CA GLU A 224 -32.83 -4.77 -8.00
C GLU A 224 -32.82 -4.59 -6.49
N PHE A 225 -31.69 -4.13 -5.96
CA PHE A 225 -31.48 -3.89 -4.54
C PHE A 225 -31.27 -2.39 -4.32
N THR A 226 -32.40 -1.66 -4.29
CA THR A 226 -32.44 -0.22 -4.05
C THR A 226 -33.36 0.06 -2.86
N ALA A 227 -33.02 1.09 -2.08
CA ALA A 227 -33.85 1.59 -0.99
C ALA A 227 -33.62 3.10 -0.88
N ASP A 228 -34.69 3.84 -0.65
CA ASP A 228 -34.69 5.30 -0.54
C ASP A 228 -34.51 5.77 0.92
N ALA A 229 -34.79 4.88 1.86
CA ALA A 229 -34.66 5.14 3.29
C ALA A 229 -34.10 3.92 4.06
N PRO A 230 -33.53 4.14 5.27
CA PRO A 230 -33.14 3.06 6.15
C PRO A 230 -34.33 2.14 6.51
N ASN A 231 -34.07 0.84 6.67
CA ASN A 231 -35.05 -0.17 7.09
C ASN A 231 -36.17 -0.44 6.06
N GLU A 232 -36.00 -0.12 4.78
CA GLU A 232 -36.91 -0.54 3.73
C GLU A 232 -36.57 -1.92 3.19
N LEU A 233 -35.30 -2.16 2.87
CA LEU A 233 -34.82 -3.42 2.33
C LEU A 233 -33.54 -3.87 3.00
N TRP A 234 -33.55 -5.02 3.60
CA TRP A 234 -32.40 -5.71 4.13
C TRP A 234 -32.06 -6.96 3.34
N LEU A 235 -30.80 -7.30 3.26
CA LEU A 235 -30.29 -8.52 2.65
C LEU A 235 -29.61 -9.39 3.71
N GLY A 236 -29.96 -10.67 3.75
CA GLY A 236 -29.37 -11.62 4.70
C GLY A 236 -28.68 -12.78 4.01
N ASP A 237 -27.53 -13.21 4.53
CA ASP A 237 -26.81 -14.39 4.03
C ASP A 237 -25.89 -14.97 5.11
N ILE A 238 -25.41 -16.21 4.88
CA ILE A 238 -24.55 -16.94 5.81
C ILE A 238 -23.28 -17.38 5.08
N THR A 239 -22.12 -17.10 5.69
CA THR A 239 -20.81 -17.62 5.25
C THR A 239 -20.19 -18.53 6.30
N GLU A 240 -19.20 -19.33 5.89
CA GLU A 240 -18.43 -20.20 6.78
C GLU A 240 -16.95 -20.04 6.56
N HIS A 241 -16.17 -20.25 7.63
CA HIS A 241 -14.72 -20.29 7.58
C HIS A 241 -14.14 -21.35 8.51
N TRP A 242 -12.98 -21.92 8.14
CA TRP A 242 -12.31 -22.92 8.92
C TRP A 242 -11.35 -22.33 9.95
N THR A 243 -11.33 -22.94 11.14
CA THR A 243 -10.32 -22.70 12.18
C THR A 243 -9.71 -24.04 12.59
N GLY A 244 -8.67 -24.04 13.42
CA GLY A 244 -8.10 -25.26 14.02
C GLY A 244 -9.13 -26.07 14.82
N GLU A 245 -10.15 -25.41 15.41
CA GLU A 245 -11.23 -26.05 16.14
C GLU A 245 -12.42 -26.49 15.25
N GLY A 246 -12.33 -26.27 13.93
CA GLY A 246 -13.38 -26.57 12.96
C GLY A 246 -14.11 -25.33 12.46
N LYS A 247 -15.23 -25.50 11.78
CA LYS A 247 -15.97 -24.40 11.14
C LYS A 247 -16.55 -23.39 12.11
N LEU A 248 -16.52 -22.13 11.70
CA LEU A 248 -17.25 -21.02 12.27
C LEU A 248 -18.19 -20.45 11.21
N TYR A 249 -19.43 -20.14 11.59
CA TYR A 249 -20.46 -19.63 10.70
C TYR A 249 -20.81 -18.20 11.09
N VAL A 250 -21.01 -17.35 10.09
CA VAL A 250 -21.40 -15.95 10.28
C VAL A 250 -22.67 -15.70 9.46
N CYS A 251 -23.75 -15.33 10.11
CA CYS A 251 -24.92 -14.74 9.49
C CYS A 251 -24.83 -13.23 9.60
N ALA A 252 -24.99 -12.51 8.50
CA ALA A 252 -25.02 -11.06 8.47
C ALA A 252 -26.26 -10.55 7.78
N ILE A 253 -26.80 -9.44 8.28
CA ILE A 253 -27.93 -8.72 7.70
C ILE A 253 -27.48 -7.30 7.38
N LYS A 254 -27.63 -6.89 6.13
CA LYS A 254 -27.18 -5.62 5.58
C LYS A 254 -28.36 -4.77 5.14
N ASP A 255 -28.40 -3.51 5.55
CA ASP A 255 -29.32 -2.52 5.04
C ASP A 255 -28.85 -2.05 3.65
N VAL A 256 -29.73 -2.09 2.66
CA VAL A 256 -29.42 -1.73 1.27
C VAL A 256 -29.17 -0.23 1.14
N TYR A 257 -29.89 0.60 1.90
CA TYR A 257 -29.79 2.05 1.86
C TYR A 257 -28.36 2.56 2.12
N SER A 258 -27.76 2.06 3.19
CA SER A 258 -26.45 2.54 3.67
C SER A 258 -25.32 1.53 3.53
N ASN A 259 -25.62 0.33 3.07
CA ASN A 259 -24.70 -0.81 3.12
C ASN A 259 -24.24 -1.22 4.54
N ARG A 260 -24.86 -0.69 5.59
CA ARG A 260 -24.53 -0.99 6.98
C ARG A 260 -24.94 -2.41 7.35
N ILE A 261 -24.09 -3.14 8.06
CA ILE A 261 -24.44 -4.41 8.67
C ILE A 261 -25.23 -4.11 9.95
N VAL A 262 -26.54 -4.22 9.84
CA VAL A 262 -27.48 -3.90 10.92
C VAL A 262 -27.55 -4.98 11.98
N GLY A 263 -27.33 -6.24 11.58
CA GLY A 263 -27.28 -7.36 12.52
C GLY A 263 -26.34 -8.45 12.03
N TYR A 264 -25.70 -9.13 12.95
CA TYR A 264 -24.93 -10.33 12.66
C TYR A 264 -24.89 -11.27 13.87
N SER A 265 -24.67 -12.54 13.61
CA SER A 265 -24.41 -13.54 14.64
C SER A 265 -23.33 -14.52 14.17
N ILE A 266 -22.60 -15.10 15.12
CA ILE A 266 -21.46 -15.98 14.87
C ILE A 266 -21.57 -17.21 15.75
N ASP A 267 -21.60 -18.41 15.14
CA ASP A 267 -21.77 -19.68 15.88
C ASP A 267 -20.91 -20.79 15.26
N SER A 268 -20.60 -21.79 16.04
CA SER A 268 -19.94 -23.03 15.59
C SER A 268 -20.86 -23.96 14.79
N ARG A 269 -22.17 -23.67 14.74
CA ARG A 269 -23.18 -24.51 14.09
C ARG A 269 -24.10 -23.69 13.19
N MET A 270 -24.26 -24.09 11.94
CA MET A 270 -25.16 -23.47 10.98
C MET A 270 -26.61 -23.95 11.20
N LYS A 271 -27.24 -23.48 12.26
CA LYS A 271 -28.67 -23.76 12.59
C LYS A 271 -29.52 -22.51 12.44
N SER A 272 -30.86 -22.70 12.38
CA SER A 272 -31.81 -21.56 12.29
C SER A 272 -31.64 -20.52 13.38
N ARG A 273 -31.19 -20.91 14.58
CA ARG A 273 -30.88 -19.96 15.67
C ARG A 273 -29.85 -18.92 15.28
N LEU A 274 -28.89 -19.24 14.37
CA LEU A 274 -27.91 -18.32 13.87
C LEU A 274 -28.58 -17.18 13.10
N ALA A 275 -29.50 -17.48 12.19
CA ALA A 275 -30.27 -16.49 11.44
C ALA A 275 -31.21 -15.68 12.34
N VAL A 276 -31.92 -16.35 13.26
CA VAL A 276 -32.80 -15.65 14.23
C VAL A 276 -32.01 -14.68 15.12
N ALA A 277 -30.87 -15.10 15.64
CA ALA A 277 -30.04 -14.20 16.47
C ALA A 277 -29.51 -12.99 15.68
N ALA A 278 -29.14 -13.17 14.40
CA ALA A 278 -28.74 -12.05 13.55
C ALA A 278 -29.89 -11.06 13.34
N LEU A 279 -31.12 -11.57 13.14
CA LEU A 279 -32.33 -10.75 13.00
C LEU A 279 -32.65 -10.01 14.31
N ASP A 280 -32.66 -10.71 15.44
CA ASP A 280 -32.93 -10.10 16.75
C ASP A 280 -31.91 -8.98 17.07
N HIS A 281 -30.62 -9.17 16.72
CA HIS A 281 -29.59 -8.13 16.86
C HIS A 281 -29.84 -6.94 15.92
N ALA A 282 -30.31 -7.19 14.69
CA ALA A 282 -30.64 -6.13 13.74
C ALA A 282 -31.79 -5.28 14.26
N VAL A 283 -32.88 -5.92 14.69
CA VAL A 283 -34.04 -5.24 15.26
C VAL A 283 -33.69 -4.46 16.52
N ALA A 284 -32.90 -5.05 17.44
CA ALA A 284 -32.45 -4.36 18.64
C ALA A 284 -31.62 -3.09 18.35
N ARG A 285 -30.91 -3.04 17.22
CA ARG A 285 -30.11 -1.85 16.82
C ARG A 285 -30.94 -0.81 16.06
N ARG A 286 -31.99 -1.21 15.37
CA ARG A 286 -32.78 -0.34 14.48
C ARG A 286 -34.07 0.17 15.10
N GLY A 287 -34.62 -0.54 16.06
CA GLY A 287 -35.91 -0.22 16.70
C GLY A 287 -37.09 -0.60 15.84
N ASP A 288 -37.79 0.37 15.27
CA ASP A 288 -38.91 0.13 14.38
C ASP A 288 -38.47 -0.36 13.02
N VAL A 289 -38.93 -1.57 12.67
CA VAL A 289 -38.63 -2.26 11.42
C VAL A 289 -39.90 -2.83 10.76
N ALA A 290 -41.07 -2.40 11.21
CA ALA A 290 -42.33 -2.86 10.65
C ALA A 290 -42.39 -2.54 9.15
N GLY A 291 -42.79 -3.52 8.33
CA GLY A 291 -42.83 -3.41 6.87
C GLY A 291 -41.47 -3.58 6.17
N CYS A 292 -40.34 -3.63 6.90
CA CYS A 292 -39.05 -3.87 6.28
C CYS A 292 -39.01 -5.22 5.56
N VAL A 293 -38.56 -5.22 4.31
CA VAL A 293 -38.35 -6.43 3.53
C VAL A 293 -36.99 -7.04 3.84
N LEU A 294 -36.95 -8.29 4.28
CA LEU A 294 -35.72 -9.04 4.42
C LEU A 294 -35.60 -10.09 3.30
N HIS A 295 -34.69 -9.82 2.36
CA HIS A 295 -34.40 -10.71 1.25
C HIS A 295 -33.25 -11.66 1.58
N THR A 296 -33.42 -12.95 1.36
CA THR A 296 -32.45 -14.00 1.67
C THR A 296 -32.36 -15.05 0.56
N ASP A 297 -31.36 -15.89 0.60
CA ASP A 297 -31.31 -17.11 -0.18
C ASP A 297 -32.33 -18.15 0.35
N ARG A 298 -32.49 -19.26 -0.39
CA ARG A 298 -33.37 -20.37 0.02
C ARG A 298 -32.68 -21.35 0.99
N GLY A 299 -31.73 -20.87 1.80
CA GLY A 299 -31.08 -21.65 2.83
C GLY A 299 -32.09 -22.22 3.84
N SER A 300 -31.84 -23.44 4.33
CA SER A 300 -32.75 -24.09 5.29
C SER A 300 -32.90 -23.29 6.59
N GLN A 301 -31.94 -22.45 6.93
CA GLN A 301 -31.96 -21.59 8.10
C GLN A 301 -33.03 -20.50 7.98
N PHE A 302 -33.07 -19.83 6.82
CA PHE A 302 -34.04 -18.77 6.52
C PHE A 302 -35.45 -19.30 6.22
N ARG A 303 -35.58 -20.56 5.75
CA ARG A 303 -36.87 -21.22 5.52
C ARG A 303 -37.44 -21.87 6.77
N SER A 304 -36.71 -21.85 7.88
CA SER A 304 -37.18 -22.50 9.11
C SER A 304 -38.37 -21.77 9.70
N ARG A 305 -39.34 -22.56 10.27
CA ARG A 305 -40.48 -21.98 10.97
C ARG A 305 -40.09 -20.95 12.03
N LYS A 306 -38.94 -21.18 12.74
CA LYS A 306 -38.42 -20.25 13.75
C LYS A 306 -38.06 -18.90 13.16
N PHE A 307 -37.43 -18.88 11.98
CA PHE A 307 -37.04 -17.63 11.32
C PHE A 307 -38.26 -16.89 10.76
N VAL A 308 -39.16 -17.60 10.08
CA VAL A 308 -40.42 -17.01 9.59
C VAL A 308 -41.25 -16.42 10.74
N HIS A 309 -41.34 -17.13 11.86
CA HIS A 309 -42.02 -16.61 13.05
C HIS A 309 -41.32 -15.38 13.65
N ALA A 310 -39.98 -15.32 13.61
CA ALA A 310 -39.23 -14.16 14.07
C ALA A 310 -39.48 -12.92 13.17
N LEU A 311 -39.56 -13.10 11.85
CA LEU A 311 -39.99 -12.02 10.94
C LEU A 311 -41.38 -11.49 11.28
N ASN A 312 -42.33 -12.39 11.40
CA ASN A 312 -43.74 -12.02 11.70
C ASN A 312 -43.85 -11.32 13.06
N ARG A 313 -43.07 -11.69 14.06
CA ARG A 313 -43.05 -11.05 15.41
C ARG A 313 -42.66 -9.57 15.34
N HIS A 314 -41.89 -9.19 14.34
CA HIS A 314 -41.41 -7.82 14.13
C HIS A 314 -42.12 -7.12 12.95
N ASP A 315 -43.24 -7.67 12.48
CA ASP A 315 -44.03 -7.17 11.35
C ASP A 315 -43.21 -6.94 10.08
N MET A 316 -42.16 -7.77 9.89
CA MET A 316 -41.25 -7.71 8.72
C MET A 316 -41.79 -8.63 7.60
N VAL A 317 -41.44 -8.27 6.38
CA VAL A 317 -41.81 -9.01 5.16
C VAL A 317 -40.61 -9.85 4.69
N GLY A 318 -40.81 -11.18 4.56
CA GLY A 318 -39.78 -12.06 4.00
C GLY A 318 -39.78 -12.01 2.46
N SER A 319 -38.58 -12.06 1.86
CA SER A 319 -38.41 -12.23 0.41
C SER A 319 -37.32 -13.27 0.13
N MET A 320 -37.50 -14.08 -0.94
CA MET A 320 -36.56 -15.13 -1.30
C MET A 320 -36.28 -15.18 -2.80
N GLY A 321 -35.01 -15.10 -3.19
CA GLY A 321 -34.57 -15.21 -4.57
C GLY A 321 -34.88 -16.56 -5.23
N ARG A 322 -34.72 -16.66 -6.54
CA ARG A 322 -34.89 -17.90 -7.31
C ARG A 322 -33.61 -18.72 -7.36
N VAL A 323 -33.73 -20.03 -7.44
CA VAL A 323 -32.57 -20.93 -7.56
C VAL A 323 -31.82 -20.67 -8.87
N GLY A 324 -30.56 -20.30 -8.76
CA GLY A 324 -29.66 -20.22 -9.91
C GLY A 324 -29.72 -18.90 -10.69
N ALA A 325 -30.44 -17.89 -10.21
CA ALA A 325 -30.34 -16.57 -10.79
C ALA A 325 -28.98 -15.95 -10.38
N ALA A 326 -28.15 -15.66 -11.38
CA ALA A 326 -26.87 -14.97 -11.13
C ALA A 326 -27.17 -13.57 -10.57
N GLY A 327 -26.73 -13.32 -9.33
CA GLY A 327 -26.91 -12.02 -8.68
C GLY A 327 -28.02 -11.94 -7.65
N ASP A 328 -28.70 -13.06 -7.33
CA ASP A 328 -29.77 -13.14 -6.31
C ASP A 328 -29.39 -12.51 -4.95
N ASN A 329 -28.10 -12.39 -4.65
CA ASN A 329 -27.59 -11.75 -3.43
C ASN A 329 -26.21 -11.10 -3.65
N ALA A 330 -26.03 -10.46 -4.82
CA ALA A 330 -24.74 -9.90 -5.23
C ALA A 330 -24.15 -8.91 -4.19
N ALA A 331 -25.01 -8.18 -3.50
CA ALA A 331 -24.58 -7.22 -2.49
C ALA A 331 -24.07 -7.89 -1.21
N MET A 332 -24.62 -9.04 -0.81
CA MET A 332 -24.09 -9.84 0.29
C MET A 332 -22.86 -10.65 -0.13
N GLU A 333 -22.82 -11.16 -1.37
CA GLU A 333 -21.62 -11.78 -1.92
C GLU A 333 -20.43 -10.81 -1.93
N SER A 334 -20.68 -9.55 -2.29
CA SER A 334 -19.67 -8.49 -2.23
C SER A 334 -19.19 -8.26 -0.80
N PHE A 335 -20.08 -8.13 0.17
CA PHE A 335 -19.72 -7.97 1.58
C PHE A 335 -18.90 -9.16 2.11
N PHE A 336 -19.33 -10.39 1.86
CA PHE A 336 -18.59 -11.56 2.31
C PHE A 336 -17.25 -11.74 1.60
N SER A 337 -17.14 -11.34 0.34
CA SER A 337 -15.84 -11.28 -0.36
C SER A 337 -14.88 -10.32 0.31
N LEU A 338 -15.36 -9.15 0.75
CA LEU A 338 -14.58 -8.20 1.52
C LEU A 338 -14.17 -8.76 2.88
N LEU A 339 -15.12 -9.33 3.63
CA LEU A 339 -14.84 -9.99 4.91
C LEU A 339 -13.80 -11.11 4.75
N GLN A 340 -13.94 -11.93 3.70
CA GLN A 340 -13.02 -13.03 3.41
C GLN A 340 -11.60 -12.53 3.26
N LYS A 341 -11.38 -11.52 2.42
CA LYS A 341 -10.03 -11.01 2.12
C LYS A 341 -9.42 -10.18 3.25
N ASN A 342 -10.24 -9.40 3.93
CA ASN A 342 -9.75 -8.44 4.92
C ASN A 342 -9.70 -8.98 6.36
N ALA A 343 -10.44 -10.05 6.66
CA ALA A 343 -10.42 -10.66 7.98
C ALA A 343 -10.11 -12.16 7.92
N LEU A 344 -10.88 -12.94 7.12
CA LEU A 344 -10.84 -14.40 7.24
C LEU A 344 -9.56 -15.02 6.68
N ASP A 345 -9.10 -14.60 5.50
CA ASP A 345 -7.94 -15.13 4.79
C ASP A 345 -6.61 -14.45 5.19
N ARG A 346 -6.62 -13.53 6.15
CA ARG A 346 -5.42 -12.78 6.56
C ARG A 346 -4.37 -13.66 7.24
N ARG A 347 -4.80 -14.70 7.91
CA ARG A 347 -3.96 -15.68 8.60
C ARG A 347 -4.71 -16.99 8.84
N THR A 348 -4.00 -18.01 9.28
CA THR A 348 -4.60 -19.22 9.84
C THR A 348 -5.08 -18.94 11.26
N TRP A 349 -6.30 -19.37 11.57
CA TRP A 349 -6.96 -19.16 12.86
C TRP A 349 -6.91 -20.44 13.68
N ASN A 350 -6.33 -20.39 14.87
CA ASN A 350 -6.24 -21.56 15.73
C ASN A 350 -7.58 -21.84 16.42
N THR A 351 -8.25 -20.79 16.92
CA THR A 351 -9.50 -20.93 17.64
C THR A 351 -10.65 -20.18 16.97
N ARG A 352 -11.86 -20.61 17.25
CA ARG A 352 -13.07 -19.93 16.83
C ARG A 352 -13.21 -18.54 17.46
N GLU A 353 -12.71 -18.39 18.69
CA GLU A 353 -12.81 -17.12 19.41
C GLU A 353 -11.88 -16.06 18.82
N GLU A 354 -10.64 -16.41 18.45
CA GLU A 354 -9.76 -15.48 17.75
C GLU A 354 -10.39 -14.96 16.45
N LEU A 355 -10.98 -15.86 15.67
CA LEU A 355 -11.65 -15.49 14.43
C LEU A 355 -12.90 -14.65 14.71
N ARG A 356 -13.71 -14.99 15.72
CA ARG A 356 -14.87 -14.21 16.13
C ARG A 356 -14.51 -12.75 16.45
N ILE A 357 -13.48 -12.56 17.30
CA ILE A 357 -12.99 -11.23 17.67
C ILE A 357 -12.54 -10.43 16.44
N ALA A 358 -11.82 -11.09 15.53
CA ALA A 358 -11.36 -10.43 14.30
C ALA A 358 -12.52 -10.00 13.41
N ILE A 359 -13.55 -10.85 13.23
CA ILE A 359 -14.74 -10.52 12.45
C ILE A 359 -15.47 -9.33 13.07
N VAL A 360 -15.77 -9.37 14.37
CA VAL A 360 -16.45 -8.29 15.08
C VAL A 360 -15.68 -6.98 14.94
N ARG A 361 -14.36 -7.00 15.19
CA ARG A 361 -13.50 -5.82 15.06
C ARG A 361 -13.51 -5.27 13.64
N TRP A 362 -13.45 -6.13 12.64
CA TRP A 362 -13.45 -5.69 11.26
C TRP A 362 -14.80 -5.08 10.87
N ILE A 363 -15.94 -5.69 11.22
CA ILE A 363 -17.26 -5.14 10.93
C ILE A 363 -17.44 -3.78 11.61
N GLU A 364 -17.23 -3.71 12.93
CA GLU A 364 -17.60 -2.51 13.69
C GLU A 364 -16.63 -1.35 13.51
N ARG A 365 -15.32 -1.63 13.40
CA ARG A 365 -14.29 -0.59 13.30
C ARG A 365 -13.93 -0.27 11.86
N THR A 366 -13.66 -1.30 11.04
CA THR A 366 -13.15 -1.09 9.68
C THR A 366 -14.29 -0.87 8.69
N TYR A 367 -15.19 -1.83 8.57
CA TYR A 367 -16.25 -1.78 7.56
C TYR A 367 -17.23 -0.61 7.81
N HIS A 368 -17.71 -0.43 9.03
CA HIS A 368 -18.69 0.59 9.35
C HIS A 368 -18.14 2.01 9.41
N ARG A 369 -16.89 2.20 9.87
CA ARG A 369 -16.35 3.52 10.27
C ARG A 369 -15.13 3.98 9.49
N ARG A 370 -14.49 3.12 8.72
CA ARG A 370 -13.28 3.48 7.97
C ARG A 370 -13.41 3.19 6.49
N ARG A 371 -14.16 2.14 6.13
CA ARG A 371 -14.27 1.73 4.74
C ARG A 371 -15.22 2.63 3.97
N ARG A 372 -14.66 3.49 3.14
CA ARG A 372 -15.39 4.33 2.18
C ARG A 372 -15.87 3.51 1.00
N GLN A 373 -17.09 3.77 0.53
CA GLN A 373 -17.72 3.02 -0.55
C GLN A 373 -18.09 3.94 -1.71
N ALA A 374 -17.76 3.53 -2.95
CA ALA A 374 -18.05 4.33 -4.13
C ALA A 374 -19.56 4.56 -4.31
N GLY A 375 -20.37 3.53 -4.07
CA GLY A 375 -21.84 3.61 -4.15
C GLY A 375 -22.48 4.53 -3.10
N LEU A 376 -21.75 4.89 -2.04
CA LEU A 376 -22.17 5.84 -1.01
C LEU A 376 -21.51 7.21 -1.15
N GLY A 377 -21.07 7.59 -2.34
CA GLY A 377 -20.41 8.88 -2.56
C GLY A 377 -19.07 9.00 -1.83
N ARG A 378 -18.34 7.89 -1.64
CA ARG A 378 -17.08 7.82 -0.86
C ARG A 378 -17.27 8.07 0.64
N LEU A 379 -18.44 7.85 1.16
CA LEU A 379 -18.70 7.84 2.60
C LEU A 379 -18.64 6.40 3.16
N THR A 380 -18.40 6.30 4.46
CA THR A 380 -18.59 5.04 5.18
C THR A 380 -20.08 4.79 5.44
N PRO A 381 -20.51 3.56 5.72
CA PRO A 381 -21.90 3.27 6.04
C PRO A 381 -22.47 4.14 7.18
N VAL A 382 -21.68 4.42 8.21
CA VAL A 382 -22.10 5.25 9.34
C VAL A 382 -22.20 6.72 8.95
N GLU A 383 -21.22 7.27 8.23
CA GLU A 383 -21.26 8.65 7.77
C GLU A 383 -22.43 8.87 6.81
N TYR A 384 -22.69 7.93 5.91
CA TYR A 384 -23.79 8.03 4.97
C TYR A 384 -25.14 8.12 5.70
N GLU A 385 -25.40 7.27 6.69
CA GLU A 385 -26.63 7.35 7.48
C GLU A 385 -26.73 8.66 8.24
N LEU A 386 -25.66 9.13 8.87
CA LEU A 386 -25.66 10.37 9.63
C LEU A 386 -25.94 11.61 8.77
N ILE A 387 -25.46 11.62 7.53
CA ILE A 387 -25.61 12.77 6.63
C ILE A 387 -26.92 12.70 5.84
N MET A 388 -27.27 11.52 5.33
CA MET A 388 -28.35 11.34 4.36
C MET A 388 -29.70 10.99 5.00
N THR A 389 -29.72 10.49 6.25
CA THR A 389 -31.00 10.31 6.94
C THR A 389 -31.45 11.65 7.49
N PRO A 390 -32.61 12.18 7.06
CA PRO A 390 -33.13 13.42 7.63
C PRO A 390 -33.26 13.23 9.14
N THR A 391 -32.61 14.07 9.91
CA THR A 391 -32.88 14.19 11.35
C THR A 391 -34.37 14.50 11.45
N ALA A 392 -35.16 13.61 12.01
CA ALA A 392 -36.53 13.95 12.36
C ALA A 392 -36.43 15.26 13.13
N THR A 393 -36.89 16.32 12.51
CA THR A 393 -36.86 17.69 13.00
C THR A 393 -37.45 17.62 14.40
N GLN A 394 -36.72 18.09 15.38
CA GLN A 394 -37.28 18.58 16.62
C GLN A 394 -38.30 19.65 16.24
N ALA A 395 -39.52 19.21 15.99
CA ALA A 395 -40.69 20.06 15.90
C ALA A 395 -41.40 19.89 17.24
N ALA A 396 -41.16 20.79 18.13
CA ALA A 396 -42.10 21.36 19.09
C ALA A 396 -41.44 22.49 19.86
#